data_14efdb7bf2b2a85b4c48aefa4fd516b6
#
_entry.id   14efdb7bf2b2a85b4c48aefa4fd516b6
#
_cell.length_a   1.000
_cell.length_b   1.000
_cell.length_c   1.000
_cell.angle_alpha   90.00
_cell.angle_beta   90.00
_cell.angle_gamma   90.00
#
_symmetry.space_group_name_H-M   'P 1'
#
loop_
_entity.id
_entity.type
_entity.pdbx_description
1 polymer ?
#
loop_
_entity_poly.entity_id
_entity_poly.type
_entity_poly.pdbx_seq_one_letter_code
_entity_poly.pdbx_strand_id
1 'polypeptide(L)'
;NPNLPFKTRGNGAVSLQLNHSGKSRNLELTIGRIEGDDITIKDMEVFDDALVFDVLKDLIGKYGVKNDPHTNPGGILIEEQIPEDFYFRALSTEISIGEAENILNKLNASIYREGNGRGIIGSAASIAWRRRRVTYELISYRFPAPEKISMEIKERIGEIAESFESTFNNVDRENGTVCLFPKERTPVIYGIRGTNPEDLMKIQDKISLEFPEYSRNFIIFQTNQGTDDHIVKDPEKMSEYGSYSFQCTVADIPRRGEGGHMKIKVKYGNVLIDLIAFEPSKKFRNQLERLRPGDSMRVYGSMGRGNIKIEKVIILDQASIYERRVPECKICGERMKNHGNLSFVCPECGYIQ
;
A
#
# COMPACT_ATOMS: atom_id res chain seq x y z
N ASN A 1 -4.95 -16.12 -0.40
CA ASN A 1 -5.47 -17.46 -0.47
C ASN A 1 -6.84 -17.44 -1.14
N PRO A 2 -7.03 -18.09 -2.34
CA PRO A 2 -8.28 -18.05 -3.11
C PRO A 2 -9.47 -18.69 -2.40
N ASN A 3 -9.22 -19.57 -1.46
CA ASN A 3 -10.25 -20.33 -0.75
C ASN A 3 -10.73 -19.68 0.56
N LEU A 4 -10.24 -18.49 0.90
CA LEU A 4 -10.69 -17.81 2.10
C LEU A 4 -12.07 -17.19 1.87
N PRO A 5 -13.02 -17.38 2.80
CA PRO A 5 -14.38 -16.83 2.70
C PRO A 5 -14.46 -15.33 3.06
N PHE A 6 -13.33 -14.67 3.21
CA PHE A 6 -13.21 -13.27 3.57
C PHE A 6 -12.18 -12.56 2.67
N LYS A 7 -12.25 -11.25 2.59
CA LYS A 7 -11.33 -10.44 1.80
C LYS A 7 -10.02 -10.26 2.55
N THR A 8 -8.91 -10.65 1.91
CA THR A 8 -7.57 -10.22 2.27
C THR A 8 -7.14 -9.06 1.37
N ARG A 9 -6.14 -8.30 1.79
CA ARG A 9 -5.61 -7.16 1.03
C ARG A 9 -5.27 -7.48 -0.42
N GLY A 10 -5.42 -6.51 -1.29
CA GLY A 10 -4.84 -6.51 -2.62
C GLY A 10 -5.83 -6.40 -3.78
N ASN A 11 -7.14 -6.44 -3.53
CA ASN A 11 -8.14 -6.24 -4.59
C ASN A 11 -8.74 -4.85 -4.47
N GLY A 12 -8.56 -4.03 -5.49
CA GLY A 12 -9.19 -2.73 -5.60
C GLY A 12 -10.71 -2.87 -5.71
N ALA A 13 -11.44 -1.95 -5.08
CA ALA A 13 -12.84 -1.74 -5.30
C ALA A 13 -13.05 -0.27 -5.69
N VAL A 14 -13.92 -0.03 -6.64
CA VAL A 14 -14.29 1.32 -7.09
C VAL A 14 -15.74 1.54 -6.74
N SER A 15 -16.06 2.65 -6.10
CA SER A 15 -17.44 3.11 -5.93
C SER A 15 -17.67 4.38 -6.73
N LEU A 16 -18.77 4.38 -7.44
CA LEU A 16 -19.36 5.59 -8.01
C LEU A 16 -20.43 6.03 -7.03
N GLN A 17 -20.29 7.21 -6.43
CA GLN A 17 -21.36 7.81 -5.68
C GLN A 17 -22.30 8.51 -6.67
N LEU A 18 -23.38 7.84 -6.98
CA LEU A 18 -24.51 8.43 -7.68
C LEU A 18 -25.36 9.11 -6.61
N ASN A 19 -25.27 10.41 -6.49
CA ASN A 19 -26.06 11.15 -5.53
C ASN A 19 -27.50 11.31 -6.04
N HIS A 20 -28.52 10.92 -5.31
CA HIS A 20 -29.92 11.04 -5.67
C HIS A 20 -30.69 11.81 -4.62
N SER A 21 -31.15 13.02 -4.89
CA SER A 21 -32.18 13.74 -4.08
C SER A 21 -32.64 15.06 -4.68
N GLY A 22 -32.87 15.16 -5.99
CA GLY A 22 -33.50 16.35 -6.57
C GLY A 22 -32.81 17.70 -6.35
N LYS A 23 -31.56 17.70 -5.89
CA LYS A 23 -30.68 18.87 -5.76
C LYS A 23 -29.42 18.60 -6.54
N SER A 24 -28.99 19.57 -7.33
CA SER A 24 -27.83 19.55 -8.23
C SER A 24 -26.65 18.75 -7.66
N ARG A 25 -26.14 17.83 -8.45
CA ARG A 25 -25.12 16.88 -8.00
C ARG A 25 -24.01 16.81 -8.99
N ASN A 26 -22.88 17.17 -8.52
CA ASN A 26 -21.63 17.08 -9.27
C ASN A 26 -21.13 15.64 -9.21
N LEU A 27 -21.24 14.92 -10.31
CA LEU A 27 -20.44 13.76 -10.57
C LEU A 27 -19.10 14.27 -11.09
N GLU A 28 -18.11 14.42 -10.21
CA GLU A 28 -16.74 14.67 -10.65
C GLU A 28 -16.14 13.38 -11.20
N LEU A 29 -16.54 13.04 -12.40
CA LEU A 29 -15.84 12.06 -13.21
C LEU A 29 -14.97 12.84 -14.21
N THR A 30 -13.69 12.96 -13.93
CA THR A 30 -12.74 13.46 -14.93
C THR A 30 -12.45 12.33 -15.90
N ILE A 31 -13.26 12.22 -16.95
CA ILE A 31 -13.02 11.33 -18.07
C ILE A 31 -12.06 12.06 -19.00
N GLY A 32 -10.89 11.47 -19.23
CA GLY A 32 -9.94 11.99 -20.21
C GLY A 32 -10.55 12.00 -21.61
N ARG A 33 -10.00 12.86 -22.45
CA ARG A 33 -10.44 13.11 -23.82
C ARG A 33 -10.59 11.82 -24.63
N ILE A 34 -11.82 11.49 -25.01
CA ILE A 34 -12.08 10.53 -26.09
C ILE A 34 -12.02 11.32 -27.38
N GLU A 35 -11.29 10.83 -28.40
CA GLU A 35 -11.22 11.50 -29.70
C GLU A 35 -12.62 11.82 -30.23
N GLY A 36 -12.94 13.12 -30.31
CA GLY A 36 -14.13 13.62 -30.96
C GLY A 36 -15.03 14.50 -30.11
N ASP A 37 -15.31 14.16 -28.86
CA ASP A 37 -16.20 14.95 -28.03
C ASP A 37 -15.85 14.85 -26.55
N ASP A 38 -15.87 15.99 -25.85
CA ASP A 38 -15.89 16.04 -24.40
C ASP A 38 -17.22 15.50 -23.91
N ILE A 39 -17.24 14.31 -23.32
CA ILE A 39 -18.42 13.82 -22.64
C ILE A 39 -18.51 14.57 -21.30
N THR A 40 -19.18 15.68 -21.32
CA THR A 40 -19.66 16.33 -20.10
C THR A 40 -20.98 15.65 -19.76
N ILE A 41 -21.03 14.85 -18.71
CA ILE A 41 -22.30 14.40 -18.13
C ILE A 41 -22.89 15.62 -17.42
N LYS A 42 -23.65 16.40 -18.19
CA LYS A 42 -24.46 17.47 -17.62
C LYS A 42 -25.70 16.82 -17.01
N ASP A 43 -25.96 17.14 -15.76
CA ASP A 43 -27.23 16.99 -15.03
C ASP A 43 -28.13 15.85 -15.54
N MET A 44 -27.92 14.64 -15.03
CA MET A 44 -28.92 13.59 -15.20
C MET A 44 -30.08 13.88 -14.23
N GLU A 45 -31.19 14.39 -14.75
CA GLU A 45 -32.34 14.78 -13.94
C GLU A 45 -33.10 13.61 -13.32
N VAL A 46 -32.95 12.39 -13.85
CA VAL A 46 -33.62 11.18 -13.33
C VAL A 46 -32.70 9.98 -13.52
N PHE A 47 -32.28 9.36 -12.43
CA PHE A 47 -31.67 8.03 -12.44
C PHE A 47 -32.76 6.98 -12.20
N ASP A 48 -32.95 6.10 -13.16
CA ASP A 48 -33.62 4.84 -12.92
C ASP A 48 -32.61 3.85 -12.27
N ASP A 49 -32.76 3.65 -10.96
CA ASP A 49 -31.88 2.77 -10.20
C ASP A 49 -31.88 1.34 -10.75
N ALA A 50 -33.02 0.88 -11.28
CA ALA A 50 -33.12 -0.42 -11.93
C ALA A 50 -32.24 -0.50 -13.18
N LEU A 51 -32.26 0.56 -14.02
CA LEU A 51 -31.41 0.62 -15.21
C LEU A 51 -29.92 0.64 -14.86
N VAL A 52 -29.52 1.44 -13.85
CA VAL A 52 -28.12 1.48 -13.39
C VAL A 52 -27.66 0.11 -12.89
N PHE A 53 -28.52 -0.56 -12.13
CA PHE A 53 -28.21 -1.88 -11.59
C PHE A 53 -28.14 -2.97 -12.68
N ASP A 54 -28.99 -2.89 -13.70
CA ASP A 54 -28.95 -3.79 -14.85
C ASP A 54 -27.69 -3.56 -15.71
N VAL A 55 -27.29 -2.30 -15.94
CA VAL A 55 -26.00 -1.99 -16.59
C VAL A 55 -24.83 -2.53 -15.79
N LEU A 56 -24.87 -2.42 -14.45
CA LEU A 56 -23.84 -2.98 -13.57
C LEU A 56 -23.74 -4.52 -13.72
N LYS A 57 -24.89 -5.21 -13.73
CA LYS A 57 -24.96 -6.68 -13.96
C LYS A 57 -24.36 -7.05 -15.32
N ASP A 58 -24.76 -6.34 -16.37
CA ASP A 58 -24.27 -6.58 -17.72
C ASP A 58 -22.75 -6.40 -17.81
N LEU A 59 -22.21 -5.34 -17.23
CA LEU A 59 -20.76 -5.09 -17.20
C LEU A 59 -20.02 -6.19 -16.42
N ILE A 60 -20.52 -6.58 -15.26
CA ILE A 60 -19.93 -7.69 -14.48
C ILE A 60 -20.06 -9.00 -15.27
N GLY A 61 -21.21 -9.28 -15.87
CA GLY A 61 -21.43 -10.49 -16.68
C GLY A 61 -20.53 -10.55 -17.91
N LYS A 62 -20.22 -9.42 -18.53
CA LYS A 62 -19.41 -9.32 -19.76
C LYS A 62 -17.91 -9.32 -19.48
N TYR A 63 -17.46 -8.62 -18.45
CA TYR A 63 -16.05 -8.37 -18.18
C TYR A 63 -15.52 -9.07 -16.93
N GLY A 64 -16.41 -9.55 -16.05
CA GLY A 64 -16.04 -10.30 -14.87
C GLY A 64 -15.43 -11.67 -15.24
N VAL A 65 -14.31 -12.01 -14.63
CA VAL A 65 -13.65 -13.32 -14.84
C VAL A 65 -14.34 -14.37 -13.99
N LYS A 66 -15.18 -15.21 -14.63
CA LYS A 66 -16.09 -16.12 -13.93
C LYS A 66 -15.43 -17.34 -13.27
N ASN A 67 -14.28 -17.78 -13.76
CA ASN A 67 -13.65 -19.05 -13.35
C ASN A 67 -12.31 -18.87 -12.61
N ASP A 68 -11.98 -17.66 -12.19
CA ASP A 68 -10.78 -17.38 -11.41
C ASP A 68 -11.15 -17.33 -9.92
N PRO A 69 -10.59 -18.20 -9.07
CA PRO A 69 -10.85 -18.18 -7.63
C PRO A 69 -10.38 -16.89 -6.95
N HIS A 70 -9.54 -16.10 -7.62
CA HIS A 70 -9.07 -14.80 -7.13
C HIS A 70 -9.97 -13.63 -7.52
N THR A 71 -10.84 -13.81 -8.52
CA THR A 71 -11.73 -12.76 -9.03
C THR A 71 -13.15 -13.11 -8.65
N ASN A 72 -13.77 -12.26 -7.85
CA ASN A 72 -15.14 -12.46 -7.35
C ASN A 72 -15.90 -11.15 -7.56
N PRO A 73 -16.37 -10.89 -8.78
CA PRO A 73 -17.07 -9.66 -9.06
C PRO A 73 -18.34 -9.54 -8.23
N GLY A 74 -18.67 -8.31 -7.85
CA GLY A 74 -19.87 -7.98 -7.13
C GLY A 74 -20.14 -6.49 -7.24
N GLY A 75 -21.39 -6.11 -7.15
CA GLY A 75 -21.85 -4.74 -7.19
C GLY A 75 -22.93 -4.49 -6.17
N ILE A 76 -23.01 -3.28 -5.68
CA ILE A 76 -23.97 -2.83 -4.70
C ILE A 76 -24.56 -1.51 -5.19
N LEU A 77 -25.89 -1.40 -5.15
CA LEU A 77 -26.59 -0.15 -5.26
C LEU A 77 -27.29 0.12 -3.92
N ILE A 78 -27.05 1.28 -3.32
CA ILE A 78 -27.53 1.63 -2.00
C ILE A 78 -27.75 3.14 -1.88
N GLU A 79 -28.85 3.53 -1.26
CA GLU A 79 -29.16 4.93 -0.95
C GLU A 79 -28.60 5.35 0.42
N GLU A 80 -28.64 4.44 1.37
CA GLU A 80 -28.18 4.71 2.73
C GLU A 80 -26.66 4.64 2.87
N GLN A 81 -26.15 5.29 3.90
CA GLN A 81 -24.71 5.28 4.18
C GLN A 81 -24.32 4.01 4.95
N ILE A 82 -23.34 3.28 4.45
CA ILE A 82 -22.69 2.20 5.22
C ILE A 82 -21.86 2.83 6.33
N PRO A 83 -21.90 2.31 7.58
CA PRO A 83 -21.08 2.81 8.68
C PRO A 83 -19.59 2.82 8.36
N GLU A 84 -18.88 3.90 8.75
CA GLU A 84 -17.44 4.08 8.44
C GLU A 84 -16.55 3.02 9.08
N ASP A 85 -16.94 2.45 10.21
CA ASP A 85 -16.20 1.37 10.86
C ASP A 85 -16.07 0.13 9.96
N PHE A 86 -17.06 -0.11 9.09
CA PHE A 86 -16.98 -1.18 8.10
C PHE A 86 -15.78 -1.01 7.16
N TYR A 87 -15.49 0.23 6.74
CA TYR A 87 -14.32 0.53 5.91
C TYR A 87 -13.02 0.16 6.63
N PHE A 88 -12.81 0.66 7.85
CA PHE A 88 -11.58 0.37 8.60
C PHE A 88 -11.43 -1.11 8.93
N ARG A 89 -12.50 -1.79 9.28
CA ARG A 89 -12.51 -3.23 9.51
C ARG A 89 -12.17 -4.02 8.25
N ALA A 90 -12.74 -3.64 7.10
CA ALA A 90 -12.45 -4.29 5.81
C ALA A 90 -11.00 -4.12 5.38
N LEU A 91 -10.31 -3.08 5.84
CA LEU A 91 -8.89 -2.84 5.56
C LEU A 91 -7.94 -3.55 6.54
N SER A 92 -8.33 -3.68 7.82
CA SER A 92 -7.43 -4.06 8.91
C SER A 92 -7.73 -5.42 9.52
N THR A 93 -8.93 -5.97 9.30
CA THR A 93 -9.37 -7.24 9.88
C THR A 93 -10.05 -8.13 8.83
N GLU A 94 -10.58 -9.25 9.28
CA GLU A 94 -11.37 -10.15 8.45
C GLU A 94 -12.86 -9.78 8.53
N ILE A 95 -13.52 -9.69 7.36
CA ILE A 95 -14.98 -9.57 7.27
C ILE A 95 -15.50 -10.73 6.43
N SER A 96 -16.47 -11.47 6.97
CA SER A 96 -17.15 -12.54 6.23
C SER A 96 -18.17 -11.98 5.24
N ILE A 97 -18.48 -12.75 4.20
CA ILE A 97 -19.53 -12.41 3.23
C ILE A 97 -20.88 -12.26 3.95
N GLY A 98 -21.20 -13.19 4.87
CA GLY A 98 -22.46 -13.14 5.63
C GLY A 98 -22.58 -11.90 6.50
N GLU A 99 -21.49 -11.41 7.07
CA GLU A 99 -21.50 -10.15 7.82
C GLU A 99 -21.75 -8.95 6.91
N ALA A 100 -21.10 -8.90 5.75
CA ALA A 100 -21.34 -7.84 4.76
C ALA A 100 -22.81 -7.86 4.26
N GLU A 101 -23.35 -9.04 3.93
CA GLU A 101 -24.73 -9.21 3.52
C GLU A 101 -25.72 -8.76 4.60
N ASN A 102 -25.47 -9.10 5.86
CA ASN A 102 -26.33 -8.68 6.96
C ASN A 102 -26.41 -7.15 7.10
N ILE A 103 -25.29 -6.45 6.94
CA ILE A 103 -25.27 -4.99 6.96
C ILE A 103 -26.00 -4.41 5.76
N LEU A 104 -25.72 -4.92 4.56
CA LEU A 104 -26.33 -4.45 3.31
C LEU A 104 -27.83 -4.69 3.28
N ASN A 105 -28.30 -5.84 3.74
CA ASN A 105 -29.74 -6.16 3.82
C ASN A 105 -30.46 -5.24 4.81
N LYS A 106 -29.85 -4.89 5.96
CA LYS A 106 -30.44 -3.93 6.91
C LYS A 106 -30.57 -2.52 6.32
N LEU A 107 -29.75 -2.18 5.35
CA LEU A 107 -29.72 -0.90 4.65
C LEU A 107 -30.48 -0.98 3.29
N ASN A 108 -31.29 -2.01 3.07
CA ASN A 108 -32.08 -2.23 1.85
C ASN A 108 -31.27 -2.13 0.55
N ALA A 109 -30.00 -2.52 0.57
CA ALA A 109 -29.14 -2.47 -0.59
C ALA A 109 -29.54 -3.52 -1.64
N SER A 110 -29.51 -3.14 -2.91
CA SER A 110 -29.55 -4.09 -4.03
C SER A 110 -28.15 -4.67 -4.25
N ILE A 111 -28.05 -6.00 -4.23
CA ILE A 111 -26.76 -6.71 -4.30
C ILE A 111 -26.73 -7.60 -5.54
N TYR A 112 -25.65 -7.49 -6.31
CA TYR A 112 -25.30 -8.45 -7.36
C TYR A 112 -23.95 -9.08 -7.08
N ARG A 113 -23.85 -10.39 -7.26
CA ARG A 113 -22.60 -11.13 -7.05
C ARG A 113 -22.48 -12.33 -7.97
N GLU A 114 -21.26 -12.67 -8.32
CA GLU A 114 -20.89 -13.90 -8.99
C GLU A 114 -19.86 -14.67 -8.18
N GLY A 115 -19.73 -15.97 -8.45
CA GLY A 115 -18.81 -16.84 -7.74
C GLY A 115 -19.08 -16.89 -6.25
N ASN A 116 -18.04 -16.73 -5.42
CA ASN A 116 -18.19 -16.75 -3.96
C ASN A 116 -18.67 -15.41 -3.37
N GLY A 117 -18.92 -14.40 -4.19
CA GLY A 117 -19.49 -13.12 -3.76
C GLY A 117 -18.55 -12.19 -2.96
N ARG A 118 -17.27 -12.49 -2.80
CA ARG A 118 -16.34 -11.66 -2.00
C ARG A 118 -16.22 -10.21 -2.46
N GLY A 119 -16.51 -9.94 -3.73
CA GLY A 119 -16.46 -8.59 -4.29
C GLY A 119 -17.35 -7.58 -3.56
N ILE A 120 -18.48 -8.04 -3.00
CA ILE A 120 -19.38 -7.14 -2.25
C ILE A 120 -18.74 -6.53 -1.01
N ILE A 121 -17.80 -7.22 -0.35
CA ILE A 121 -17.09 -6.68 0.82
C ILE A 121 -16.28 -5.44 0.40
N GLY A 122 -15.56 -5.54 -0.72
CA GLY A 122 -14.82 -4.42 -1.26
C GLY A 122 -15.70 -3.27 -1.74
N SER A 123 -16.83 -3.58 -2.40
CA SER A 123 -17.80 -2.57 -2.83
C SER A 123 -18.39 -1.84 -1.61
N ALA A 124 -18.80 -2.57 -0.57
CA ALA A 124 -19.31 -1.98 0.66
C ALA A 124 -18.26 -1.12 1.37
N ALA A 125 -17.01 -1.59 1.44
CA ALA A 125 -15.92 -0.82 2.03
C ALA A 125 -15.63 0.47 1.25
N SER A 126 -15.68 0.42 -0.07
CA SER A 126 -15.50 1.61 -0.93
C SER A 126 -16.60 2.65 -0.70
N ILE A 127 -17.85 2.20 -0.55
CA ILE A 127 -19.00 3.10 -0.23
C ILE A 127 -18.88 3.65 1.20
N ALA A 128 -18.40 2.84 2.16
CA ALA A 128 -18.22 3.26 3.56
C ALA A 128 -17.07 4.26 3.74
N TRP A 129 -16.16 4.37 2.80
CA TRP A 129 -15.01 5.27 2.88
C TRP A 129 -15.42 6.75 2.85
N ARG A 130 -15.11 7.49 3.90
CA ARG A 130 -15.47 8.92 4.05
C ARG A 130 -14.45 9.88 3.44
N ARG A 131 -13.43 9.39 2.77
CA ARG A 131 -12.43 10.19 2.04
C ARG A 131 -11.78 11.30 2.89
N ARG A 132 -11.53 11.05 4.17
CA ARG A 132 -10.89 12.03 5.08
C ARG A 132 -9.45 12.30 4.70
N ARG A 133 -8.75 11.29 4.21
CA ARG A 133 -7.43 11.37 3.58
C ARG A 133 -7.53 10.75 2.22
N VAL A 134 -7.13 11.49 1.21
CA VAL A 134 -7.20 11.06 -0.18
C VAL A 134 -5.86 11.23 -0.86
N THR A 135 -5.58 10.34 -1.75
CA THR A 135 -4.58 10.45 -2.80
C THR A 135 -5.27 10.24 -4.14
N TYR A 136 -4.53 10.37 -5.20
CA TYR A 136 -5.08 10.23 -6.54
C TYR A 136 -4.23 9.25 -7.34
N GLU A 137 -4.87 8.51 -8.24
CA GLU A 137 -4.20 7.65 -9.19
C GLU A 137 -4.77 7.91 -10.58
N LEU A 138 -3.91 8.41 -11.46
CA LEU A 138 -4.19 8.50 -12.88
C LEU A 138 -3.93 7.12 -13.49
N ILE A 139 -4.95 6.52 -14.10
CA ILE A 139 -4.83 5.22 -14.77
C ILE A 139 -5.10 5.41 -16.25
N SER A 140 -4.10 5.06 -17.09
CA SER A 140 -4.26 5.00 -18.54
C SER A 140 -4.60 3.58 -18.97
N TYR A 141 -5.57 3.47 -19.90
CA TYR A 141 -6.14 2.21 -20.34
C TYR A 141 -5.79 1.88 -21.77
N ARG A 142 -5.64 0.58 -22.06
CA ARG A 142 -5.42 0.04 -23.41
C ARG A 142 -6.72 -0.03 -24.18
N PHE A 143 -6.85 0.78 -25.25
CA PHE A 143 -7.99 0.62 -26.13
C PHE A 143 -7.72 1.27 -27.52
N PRO A 144 -7.51 0.50 -28.59
CA PRO A 144 -7.13 -0.93 -28.60
C PRO A 144 -5.81 -1.18 -27.87
N ALA A 145 -5.52 -2.44 -27.55
CA ALA A 145 -4.30 -2.80 -26.81
C ALA A 145 -3.05 -2.34 -27.59
N PRO A 146 -2.20 -1.47 -27.04
CA PRO A 146 -0.95 -1.09 -27.69
C PRO A 146 0.02 -2.29 -27.74
N GLU A 147 0.96 -2.21 -28.63
CA GLU A 147 2.11 -3.12 -28.66
C GLU A 147 2.92 -3.01 -27.36
N LYS A 148 3.88 -3.89 -27.21
CA LYS A 148 4.75 -3.93 -26.02
C LYS A 148 5.52 -2.62 -25.88
N ILE A 149 5.37 -1.96 -24.71
CA ILE A 149 6.05 -0.70 -24.41
C ILE A 149 7.53 -0.96 -24.19
N SER A 150 8.42 -0.24 -24.88
CA SER A 150 9.87 -0.34 -24.68
C SER A 150 10.30 0.14 -23.29
N MET A 151 11.46 -0.30 -22.82
CA MET A 151 12.01 0.16 -21.54
C MET A 151 12.31 1.65 -21.55
N GLU A 152 12.81 2.18 -22.65
CA GLU A 152 13.11 3.60 -22.84
C GLU A 152 11.86 4.47 -22.65
N ILE A 153 10.72 4.10 -23.24
CA ILE A 153 9.45 4.80 -23.05
C ILE A 153 8.99 4.70 -21.58
N LYS A 154 9.13 3.52 -20.94
CA LYS A 154 8.78 3.35 -19.53
C LYS A 154 9.60 4.25 -18.61
N GLU A 155 10.92 4.32 -18.85
CA GLU A 155 11.83 5.19 -18.10
C GLU A 155 11.46 6.65 -18.29
N ARG A 156 11.20 7.07 -19.54
CA ARG A 156 10.81 8.45 -19.85
C ARG A 156 9.49 8.86 -19.19
N ILE A 157 8.47 8.02 -19.22
CA ILE A 157 7.21 8.26 -18.48
C ILE A 157 7.46 8.33 -16.97
N GLY A 158 8.34 7.48 -16.44
CA GLY A 158 8.79 7.54 -15.05
C GLY A 158 9.44 8.87 -14.69
N GLU A 159 10.35 9.37 -15.51
CA GLU A 159 10.99 10.68 -15.34
C GLU A 159 9.97 11.83 -15.35
N ILE A 160 9.01 11.81 -16.29
CA ILE A 160 7.95 12.82 -16.33
C ILE A 160 7.15 12.80 -15.03
N ALA A 161 6.76 11.62 -14.53
CA ALA A 161 6.02 11.50 -13.28
C ALA A 161 6.84 12.03 -12.08
N GLU A 162 8.12 11.63 -11.97
CA GLU A 162 9.02 12.04 -10.89
C GLU A 162 9.44 13.52 -10.93
N SER A 163 9.18 14.22 -12.03
CA SER A 163 9.43 15.67 -12.12
C SER A 163 8.45 16.53 -11.31
N PHE A 164 7.43 15.91 -10.71
CA PHE A 164 6.45 16.57 -9.86
C PHE A 164 6.58 16.07 -8.40
N GLU A 165 6.78 16.96 -7.46
CA GLU A 165 6.95 16.64 -6.03
C GLU A 165 5.69 16.02 -5.41
N SER A 166 4.52 16.29 -5.98
CA SER A 166 3.25 15.73 -5.53
C SER A 166 3.08 14.24 -5.83
N THR A 167 3.98 13.62 -6.59
CA THR A 167 3.92 12.20 -6.93
C THR A 167 4.69 11.33 -5.94
N PHE A 168 4.28 10.06 -5.81
CA PHE A 168 4.91 9.14 -4.86
C PHE A 168 4.84 7.68 -5.35
N ASN A 169 5.84 6.88 -4.96
CA ASN A 169 5.91 5.44 -5.22
C ASN A 169 5.76 5.04 -6.71
N ASN A 170 6.15 5.92 -7.62
CA ASN A 170 6.10 5.69 -9.07
C ASN A 170 7.40 5.10 -9.60
N VAL A 171 8.52 5.45 -8.98
CA VAL A 171 9.85 4.94 -9.31
C VAL A 171 10.56 4.51 -8.04
N ASP A 172 11.05 3.29 -8.03
CA ASP A 172 11.96 2.78 -7.00
C ASP A 172 13.39 3.20 -7.38
N ARG A 173 13.81 4.35 -6.88
CA ARG A 173 15.14 4.94 -7.15
C ARG A 173 16.28 4.07 -6.67
N GLU A 174 16.09 3.34 -5.56
CA GLU A 174 17.15 2.47 -5.00
C GLU A 174 17.46 1.28 -5.90
N ASN A 175 16.45 0.74 -6.57
CA ASN A 175 16.58 -0.43 -7.43
C ASN A 175 16.52 -0.08 -8.93
N GLY A 176 16.33 1.20 -9.29
CA GLY A 176 16.19 1.65 -10.68
C GLY A 176 14.97 1.05 -11.39
N THR A 177 13.86 0.86 -10.68
CA THR A 177 12.68 0.20 -11.23
C THR A 177 11.52 1.18 -11.37
N VAL A 178 10.95 1.30 -12.57
CA VAL A 178 9.73 2.06 -12.81
C VAL A 178 8.52 1.21 -12.42
N CYS A 179 7.77 1.67 -11.40
CA CYS A 179 6.66 0.93 -10.77
C CYS A 179 5.29 1.27 -11.36
N LEU A 180 5.24 2.07 -12.42
CA LEU A 180 4.00 2.56 -13.04
C LEU A 180 3.26 1.51 -13.87
N PHE A 181 4.00 0.54 -14.42
CA PHE A 181 3.50 -0.38 -15.42
C PHE A 181 3.13 -1.73 -14.79
N PRO A 182 1.85 -2.13 -14.87
CA PRO A 182 1.45 -3.45 -14.43
C PRO A 182 1.91 -4.53 -15.41
N LYS A 183 1.70 -5.79 -15.05
CA LYS A 183 1.99 -6.93 -15.94
C LYS A 183 1.14 -6.86 -17.21
N GLU A 184 1.70 -7.32 -18.33
CA GLU A 184 1.18 -7.15 -19.71
C GLU A 184 -0.27 -7.63 -19.95
N ARG A 185 -0.85 -8.43 -19.07
CA ARG A 185 -2.21 -8.99 -19.25
C ARG A 185 -3.34 -8.15 -18.66
N THR A 186 -3.06 -6.93 -18.22
CA THR A 186 -4.08 -6.04 -17.67
C THR A 186 -4.55 -5.02 -18.71
N PRO A 187 -5.78 -4.49 -18.61
CA PRO A 187 -6.24 -3.40 -19.47
C PRO A 187 -5.54 -2.07 -19.17
N VAL A 188 -4.74 -1.99 -18.10
CA VAL A 188 -4.02 -0.80 -17.69
C VAL A 188 -2.69 -0.71 -18.42
N ILE A 189 -2.37 0.47 -18.96
CA ILE A 189 -1.06 0.78 -19.52
C ILE A 189 -0.11 1.19 -18.41
N TYR A 190 -0.46 2.25 -17.68
CA TYR A 190 0.27 2.74 -16.51
C TYR A 190 -0.68 3.33 -15.48
N GLY A 191 -0.22 3.38 -14.22
CA GLY A 191 -0.88 4.06 -13.12
C GLY A 191 0.09 4.99 -12.43
N ILE A 192 -0.24 6.30 -12.34
CA ILE A 192 0.60 7.32 -11.71
C ILE A 192 -0.08 7.81 -10.44
N ARG A 193 0.63 7.72 -9.31
CA ARG A 193 0.11 8.09 -8.00
C ARG A 193 0.61 9.46 -7.58
N GLY A 194 -0.31 10.26 -7.04
CA GLY A 194 0.01 11.60 -6.56
C GLY A 194 -0.97 12.11 -5.50
N THR A 195 -0.63 13.22 -4.88
CA THR A 195 -1.45 13.89 -3.87
C THR A 195 -2.24 15.06 -4.45
N ASN A 196 -1.95 15.47 -5.69
CA ASN A 196 -2.59 16.58 -6.38
C ASN A 196 -3.11 16.15 -7.76
N PRO A 197 -4.44 16.16 -8.00
CA PRO A 197 -5.02 15.75 -9.28
C PRO A 197 -4.66 16.70 -10.44
N GLU A 198 -4.46 18.00 -10.17
CA GLU A 198 -4.06 18.95 -11.20
C GLU A 198 -2.66 18.68 -11.75
N ASP A 199 -1.74 18.25 -10.88
CA ASP A 199 -0.40 17.85 -11.31
C ASP A 199 -0.45 16.55 -12.11
N LEU A 200 -1.33 15.60 -11.74
CA LEU A 200 -1.55 14.40 -12.54
C LEU A 200 -2.08 14.74 -13.94
N MET A 201 -2.95 15.75 -14.09
CA MET A 201 -3.38 16.24 -15.40
C MET A 201 -2.22 16.82 -16.19
N LYS A 202 -1.37 17.67 -15.59
CA LYS A 202 -0.18 18.21 -16.25
C LYS A 202 0.81 17.11 -16.68
N ILE A 203 0.97 16.07 -15.87
CA ILE A 203 1.77 14.89 -16.22
C ILE A 203 1.16 14.20 -17.44
N GLN A 204 -0.15 13.98 -17.42
CA GLN A 204 -0.86 13.36 -18.54
C GLN A 204 -0.71 14.17 -19.83
N ASP A 205 -0.82 15.50 -19.77
CA ASP A 205 -0.62 16.38 -20.91
C ASP A 205 0.81 16.24 -21.49
N LYS A 206 1.84 16.20 -20.63
CA LYS A 206 3.23 15.99 -21.08
C LYS A 206 3.40 14.62 -21.73
N ILE A 207 2.84 13.56 -21.13
CA ILE A 207 2.89 12.22 -21.71
C ILE A 207 2.15 12.18 -23.06
N SER A 208 1.02 12.88 -23.18
CA SER A 208 0.23 12.94 -24.41
C SER A 208 0.96 13.63 -25.55
N LEU A 209 1.80 14.62 -25.24
CA LEU A 209 2.64 15.31 -26.23
C LEU A 209 3.78 14.42 -26.75
N GLU A 210 4.40 13.62 -25.88
CA GLU A 210 5.53 12.75 -26.24
C GLU A 210 5.06 11.37 -26.76
N PHE A 211 3.96 10.83 -26.20
CA PHE A 211 3.48 9.46 -26.44
C PHE A 211 1.95 9.41 -26.55
N PRO A 212 1.34 10.02 -27.58
CA PRO A 212 -0.11 10.12 -27.71
C PRO A 212 -0.81 8.76 -27.79
N GLU A 213 -0.16 7.72 -28.28
CA GLU A 213 -0.71 6.36 -28.40
C GLU A 213 -0.92 5.65 -27.07
N TYR A 214 -0.21 6.08 -25.99
CA TYR A 214 -0.32 5.48 -24.65
C TYR A 214 -1.19 6.30 -23.69
N SER A 215 -1.72 7.44 -24.11
CA SER A 215 -2.33 8.44 -23.24
C SER A 215 -3.79 8.80 -23.57
N ARG A 216 -4.39 8.15 -24.57
CA ARG A 216 -5.71 8.52 -25.12
C ARG A 216 -6.86 8.32 -24.14
N ASN A 217 -6.84 7.22 -23.39
CA ASN A 217 -7.92 6.85 -22.48
C ASN A 217 -7.41 6.79 -21.05
N PHE A 218 -7.76 7.74 -20.25
CA PHE A 218 -7.36 7.76 -18.84
C PHE A 218 -8.48 8.24 -17.92
N ILE A 219 -8.35 7.89 -16.64
CA ILE A 219 -9.25 8.35 -15.56
C ILE A 219 -8.37 8.66 -14.36
N ILE A 220 -8.69 9.73 -13.62
CA ILE A 220 -8.09 10.02 -12.33
C ILE A 220 -9.08 9.59 -11.23
N PHE A 221 -8.64 8.65 -10.41
CA PHE A 221 -9.41 8.14 -9.27
C PHE A 221 -8.94 8.81 -7.98
N GLN A 222 -9.89 9.11 -7.08
CA GLN A 222 -9.56 9.30 -5.68
C GLN A 222 -9.27 7.94 -5.05
N THR A 223 -8.18 7.82 -4.33
CA THR A 223 -7.72 6.56 -3.73
C THR A 223 -7.33 6.72 -2.28
N ASN A 224 -7.24 5.62 -1.57
CA ASN A 224 -6.65 5.52 -0.23
C ASN A 224 -5.21 4.98 -0.25
N GLN A 225 -4.58 4.93 -1.41
CA GLN A 225 -3.21 4.45 -1.53
C GLN A 225 -2.25 5.39 -0.81
N GLY A 226 -1.35 4.83 -0.01
CA GLY A 226 -0.37 5.63 0.75
C GLY A 226 -0.92 6.39 1.96
N THR A 227 -2.22 6.25 2.30
CA THR A 227 -2.82 6.88 3.48
C THR A 227 -2.52 6.17 4.79
N ASP A 228 -2.01 4.94 4.72
CA ASP A 228 -1.84 4.04 5.87
C ASP A 228 -3.17 3.72 6.63
N ASP A 229 -4.35 3.94 6.01
CA ASP A 229 -5.67 3.71 6.63
C ASP A 229 -5.89 2.25 7.05
N HIS A 230 -5.15 1.33 6.45
CA HIS A 230 -5.19 -0.09 6.78
C HIS A 230 -4.37 -0.44 8.04
N ILE A 231 -3.66 0.51 8.63
CA ILE A 231 -2.76 0.31 9.76
C ILE A 231 -3.44 0.63 11.08
N VAL A 232 -3.57 -0.37 11.94
CA VAL A 232 -3.98 -0.18 13.34
C VAL A 232 -2.74 0.22 14.15
N LYS A 233 -2.82 1.37 14.82
CA LYS A 233 -1.69 1.91 15.59
C LYS A 233 -1.71 1.38 17.02
N ASP A 234 -0.52 1.02 17.50
CA ASP A 234 -0.23 0.58 18.86
C ASP A 234 -1.29 -0.40 19.43
N PRO A 235 -1.53 -1.55 18.75
CA PRO A 235 -2.61 -2.47 19.10
C PRO A 235 -2.35 -3.19 20.43
N GLU A 236 -3.39 -3.35 21.24
CA GLU A 236 -3.33 -4.22 22.43
C GLU A 236 -3.25 -5.70 22.05
N LYS A 237 -3.92 -6.08 20.96
CA LYS A 237 -3.94 -7.44 20.42
C LYS A 237 -3.74 -7.40 18.92
N MET A 238 -3.00 -8.38 18.41
CA MET A 238 -2.78 -8.57 16.99
C MET A 238 -3.42 -9.88 16.54
N SER A 239 -4.09 -9.86 15.40
CA SER A 239 -4.70 -11.03 14.77
C SER A 239 -4.07 -11.30 13.41
N GLU A 240 -4.18 -12.53 12.94
CA GLU A 240 -3.77 -12.90 11.58
C GLU A 240 -4.44 -11.98 10.55
N TYR A 241 -3.71 -11.68 9.50
CA TYR A 241 -4.10 -10.81 8.38
C TYR A 241 -4.33 -9.32 8.74
N GLY A 242 -4.24 -8.94 10.01
CA GLY A 242 -4.25 -7.54 10.43
C GLY A 242 -2.97 -6.80 10.06
N SER A 243 -3.04 -5.49 10.05
CA SER A 243 -1.94 -4.59 9.75
C SER A 243 -1.73 -3.60 10.86
N TYR A 244 -0.51 -3.51 11.31
CA TYR A 244 -0.18 -2.86 12.57
C TYR A 244 1.01 -1.92 12.43
N SER A 245 0.98 -0.86 13.24
CA SER A 245 2.14 -0.03 13.53
C SER A 245 2.32 0.08 15.02
N PHE A 246 3.51 -0.20 15.50
CA PHE A 246 3.84 -0.13 16.91
C PHE A 246 5.31 0.23 17.14
N GLN A 247 5.59 0.84 18.28
CA GLN A 247 6.95 1.12 18.71
C GLN A 247 7.49 -0.11 19.43
N CYS A 248 8.71 -0.53 19.08
CA CYS A 248 9.36 -1.69 19.66
C CYS A 248 10.87 -1.49 19.78
N THR A 249 11.49 -2.36 20.56
CA THR A 249 12.95 -2.39 20.74
C THR A 249 13.51 -3.67 20.15
N VAL A 250 14.59 -3.58 19.42
CA VAL A 250 15.32 -4.75 18.88
C VAL A 250 15.85 -5.58 20.05
N ALA A 251 15.48 -6.86 20.10
CA ALA A 251 15.80 -7.77 21.19
C ALA A 251 17.01 -8.66 20.91
N ASP A 252 17.30 -8.95 19.64
CA ASP A 252 18.41 -9.81 19.22
C ASP A 252 19.03 -9.28 17.91
N ILE A 253 20.22 -9.73 17.58
CA ILE A 253 20.91 -9.39 16.34
C ILE A 253 20.08 -9.91 15.16
N PRO A 254 19.77 -9.06 14.15
CA PRO A 254 19.08 -9.49 12.94
C PRO A 254 19.82 -10.64 12.23
N ARG A 255 19.07 -11.61 11.70
CA ARG A 255 19.63 -12.79 11.06
C ARG A 255 19.05 -13.00 9.67
N ARG A 256 19.91 -13.34 8.71
CA ARG A 256 19.45 -13.81 7.40
C ARG A 256 18.99 -15.25 7.49
N GLY A 257 17.75 -15.52 7.05
CA GLY A 257 17.23 -16.87 6.91
C GLY A 257 17.52 -17.47 5.52
N GLU A 258 17.16 -18.74 5.36
CA GLU A 258 17.13 -19.39 4.05
C GLU A 258 16.26 -18.60 3.07
N GLY A 259 16.68 -18.50 1.79
CA GLY A 259 16.00 -17.66 0.80
C GLY A 259 16.25 -16.16 0.95
N GLY A 260 17.21 -15.75 1.81
CA GLY A 260 17.71 -14.38 1.89
C GLY A 260 16.80 -13.38 2.61
N HIS A 261 15.72 -13.82 3.26
CA HIS A 261 14.90 -12.91 4.08
C HIS A 261 15.55 -12.56 5.40
N MET A 262 15.28 -11.34 5.89
CA MET A 262 15.80 -10.85 7.16
C MET A 262 14.78 -11.12 8.28
N LYS A 263 15.24 -11.77 9.35
CA LYS A 263 14.47 -11.95 10.59
C LYS A 263 15.00 -11.05 11.69
N ILE A 264 14.11 -10.36 12.37
CA ILE A 264 14.44 -9.45 13.47
C ILE A 264 13.51 -9.79 14.63
N LYS A 265 14.10 -10.09 15.80
CA LYS A 265 13.33 -10.27 17.02
C LYS A 265 13.22 -8.95 17.75
N VAL A 266 12.00 -8.54 18.10
CA VAL A 266 11.74 -7.28 18.81
C VAL A 266 10.91 -7.51 20.04
N LYS A 267 10.99 -6.57 20.99
CA LYS A 267 10.17 -6.51 22.18
C LYS A 267 9.12 -5.40 22.02
N TYR A 268 7.84 -5.77 22.13
CA TYR A 268 6.70 -4.86 22.20
C TYR A 268 5.98 -5.06 23.54
N GLY A 269 6.06 -4.07 24.43
CA GLY A 269 5.66 -4.27 25.82
C GLY A 269 6.44 -5.43 26.46
N ASN A 270 5.74 -6.46 26.88
CA ASN A 270 6.32 -7.68 27.46
C ASN A 270 6.38 -8.87 26.48
N VAL A 271 5.98 -8.66 25.21
CA VAL A 271 5.90 -9.72 24.20
C VAL A 271 7.07 -9.64 23.25
N LEU A 272 7.64 -10.79 22.87
CA LEU A 272 8.60 -10.92 21.80
C LEU A 272 7.86 -11.22 20.50
N ILE A 273 8.17 -10.46 19.45
CA ILE A 273 7.57 -10.58 18.13
C ILE A 273 8.67 -10.78 17.11
N ASP A 274 8.47 -11.72 16.17
CA ASP A 274 9.36 -11.92 15.05
C ASP A 274 8.88 -11.06 13.86
N LEU A 275 9.76 -10.22 13.36
CA LEU A 275 9.59 -9.41 12.17
C LEU A 275 10.31 -10.07 11.01
N ILE A 276 9.71 -10.03 9.80
CA ILE A 276 10.31 -10.61 8.61
C ILE A 276 10.26 -9.61 7.46
N ALA A 277 11.42 -9.32 6.87
CA ALA A 277 11.54 -8.64 5.57
C ALA A 277 11.90 -9.69 4.51
N PHE A 278 11.00 -9.88 3.54
CA PHE A 278 11.16 -10.90 2.50
C PHE A 278 12.14 -10.47 1.39
N GLU A 279 12.59 -11.44 0.60
CA GLU A 279 13.56 -11.24 -0.49
C GLU A 279 13.22 -10.09 -1.45
N PRO A 280 11.97 -9.90 -1.90
CA PRO A 280 11.63 -8.81 -2.83
C PRO A 280 11.94 -7.39 -2.33
N SER A 281 12.15 -7.19 -1.02
CA SER A 281 12.52 -5.88 -0.46
C SER A 281 13.99 -5.47 -0.70
N LYS A 282 14.78 -6.32 -1.35
CA LYS A 282 16.14 -6.04 -1.86
C LYS A 282 17.04 -5.27 -0.85
N LYS A 283 17.44 -4.02 -1.21
CA LYS A 283 18.34 -3.17 -0.41
C LYS A 283 17.79 -2.83 0.99
N PHE A 284 16.48 -2.74 1.17
CA PHE A 284 15.86 -2.49 2.47
C PHE A 284 16.31 -3.51 3.53
N ARG A 285 16.46 -4.80 3.18
CA ARG A 285 16.97 -5.83 4.08
C ARG A 285 18.39 -5.55 4.57
N ASN A 286 19.24 -4.96 3.72
CA ASN A 286 20.61 -4.62 4.08
C ASN A 286 20.66 -3.49 5.13
N GLN A 287 19.67 -2.58 5.11
CA GLN A 287 19.56 -1.56 6.16
C GLN A 287 19.09 -2.19 7.48
N LEU A 288 18.16 -3.11 7.44
CA LEU A 288 17.68 -3.83 8.63
C LEU A 288 18.76 -4.69 9.29
N GLU A 289 19.74 -5.20 8.55
CA GLU A 289 20.86 -5.97 9.06
C GLU A 289 21.80 -5.15 9.99
N ARG A 290 21.76 -3.82 9.87
CA ARG A 290 22.55 -2.90 10.69
C ARG A 290 21.96 -2.66 12.08
N LEU A 291 20.72 -3.03 12.31
CA LEU A 291 20.07 -2.88 13.61
C LEU A 291 20.80 -3.68 14.69
N ARG A 292 20.73 -3.18 15.92
CA ARG A 292 21.39 -3.79 17.09
C ARG A 292 20.41 -3.94 18.24
N PRO A 293 20.61 -4.89 19.13
CA PRO A 293 19.83 -4.99 20.36
C PRO A 293 19.86 -3.67 21.13
N GLY A 294 18.67 -3.21 21.51
CA GLY A 294 18.46 -1.92 22.15
C GLY A 294 18.02 -0.79 21.23
N ASP A 295 18.18 -0.92 19.89
CA ASP A 295 17.63 0.05 18.96
C ASP A 295 16.11 0.15 19.11
N SER A 296 15.60 1.37 19.15
CA SER A 296 14.16 1.66 19.20
C SER A 296 13.65 2.06 17.83
N MET A 297 12.54 1.47 17.42
CA MET A 297 11.96 1.74 16.13
C MET A 297 10.43 1.66 16.14
N ARG A 298 9.79 2.33 15.18
CA ARG A 298 8.40 2.11 14.84
C ARG A 298 8.31 1.26 13.59
N VAL A 299 7.62 0.14 13.73
CA VAL A 299 7.41 -0.83 12.65
C VAL A 299 6.01 -0.65 12.07
N TYR A 300 5.88 -0.90 10.78
CA TYR A 300 4.62 -1.01 10.04
C TYR A 300 4.65 -2.34 9.29
N GLY A 301 3.62 -3.13 9.43
CA GLY A 301 3.59 -4.42 8.76
C GLY A 301 2.32 -5.22 9.01
N SER A 302 2.21 -6.34 8.29
CA SER A 302 1.05 -7.24 8.34
C SER A 302 1.37 -8.52 9.08
N MET A 303 0.48 -8.93 9.98
CA MET A 303 0.53 -10.20 10.68
C MET A 303 0.24 -11.34 9.71
N GLY A 304 1.04 -12.37 9.72
CA GLY A 304 0.79 -13.59 8.99
C GLY A 304 1.64 -14.76 9.51
N ARG A 305 1.00 -15.87 9.84
CA ARG A 305 1.63 -17.08 10.39
C ARG A 305 2.45 -16.78 11.67
N GLY A 306 1.89 -15.93 12.54
CA GLY A 306 2.53 -15.57 13.81
C GLY A 306 3.70 -14.59 13.71
N ASN A 307 3.99 -14.02 12.54
CA ASN A 307 5.08 -13.08 12.32
C ASN A 307 4.56 -11.79 11.68
N ILE A 308 5.27 -10.67 11.88
CA ILE A 308 4.99 -9.42 11.18
C ILE A 308 5.86 -9.34 9.91
N LYS A 309 5.22 -9.31 8.77
CA LYS A 309 5.85 -8.95 7.50
C LYS A 309 6.05 -7.45 7.45
N ILE A 310 7.30 -7.00 7.47
CA ILE A 310 7.66 -5.59 7.51
C ILE A 310 7.31 -4.92 6.16
N GLU A 311 6.67 -3.76 6.26
CA GLU A 311 6.37 -2.86 5.13
C GLU A 311 7.19 -1.57 5.21
N LYS A 312 7.34 -1.02 6.43
CA LYS A 312 8.06 0.23 6.69
C LYS A 312 8.66 0.20 8.09
N VAL A 313 9.79 0.86 8.29
CA VAL A 313 10.44 1.06 9.59
C VAL A 313 10.88 2.51 9.71
N ILE A 314 10.68 3.08 10.90
CA ILE A 314 11.24 4.36 11.29
C ILE A 314 12.14 4.11 12.49
N ILE A 315 13.42 4.41 12.39
CA ILE A 315 14.35 4.34 13.52
C ILE A 315 14.09 5.56 14.40
N LEU A 316 13.80 5.30 15.67
CA LEU A 316 13.50 6.33 16.66
C LEU A 316 14.73 6.68 17.47
N ASP A 317 15.50 5.65 17.86
CA ASP A 317 16.73 5.82 18.64
C ASP A 317 17.68 4.65 18.36
N GLN A 318 18.97 4.91 18.43
CA GLN A 318 20.00 3.90 18.25
C GLN A 318 20.70 3.61 19.58
N ALA A 319 20.83 2.34 19.89
CA ALA A 319 21.53 1.90 21.09
C ALA A 319 23.01 2.29 21.05
N SER A 320 23.48 2.88 22.12
CA SER A 320 24.91 3.14 22.28
C SER A 320 25.66 1.83 22.48
N ILE A 321 26.63 1.55 21.62
CA ILE A 321 27.51 0.38 21.73
C ILE A 321 28.77 0.81 22.44
N TYR A 322 28.98 0.25 23.60
CA TYR A 322 30.23 0.45 24.35
C TYR A 322 31.17 -0.74 24.09
N GLU A 323 32.30 -0.48 23.44
CA GLU A 323 33.35 -1.45 23.28
C GLU A 323 34.41 -1.20 24.38
N ARG A 324 34.60 -2.18 25.22
CA ARG A 324 35.72 -2.13 26.18
C ARG A 324 37.02 -2.41 25.43
N ARG A 325 37.85 -1.38 25.26
CA ARG A 325 39.18 -1.52 24.72
C ARG A 325 40.18 -1.29 25.83
N VAL A 326 41.21 -2.12 25.86
CA VAL A 326 42.38 -1.85 26.69
C VAL A 326 43.07 -0.62 26.10
N PRO A 327 43.34 0.43 26.89
CA PRO A 327 43.95 1.64 26.38
C PRO A 327 45.38 1.39 25.85
N GLU A 328 45.78 2.26 24.93
CA GLU A 328 47.18 2.36 24.51
C GLU A 328 47.95 3.31 25.42
N CYS A 329 49.20 3.01 25.70
CA CYS A 329 50.07 3.83 26.54
C CYS A 329 50.29 5.21 25.89
N LYS A 330 50.04 6.26 26.64
CA LYS A 330 50.24 7.65 26.17
C LYS A 330 51.70 8.03 25.93
N ILE A 331 52.65 7.23 26.49
CA ILE A 331 54.08 7.50 26.38
C ILE A 331 54.69 6.76 25.20
N CYS A 332 54.45 5.46 25.05
CA CYS A 332 55.08 4.64 24.03
C CYS A 332 54.13 4.01 23.00
N GLY A 333 52.82 4.23 23.12
CA GLY A 333 51.83 3.67 22.20
C GLY A 333 51.52 2.17 22.40
N GLU A 334 52.22 1.48 23.28
CA GLU A 334 52.06 0.04 23.50
C GLU A 334 50.71 -0.26 24.20
N ARG A 335 50.11 -1.40 23.91
CA ARG A 335 48.83 -1.84 24.50
C ARG A 335 49.00 -2.12 25.99
N MET A 336 48.27 -1.40 26.83
CA MET A 336 48.39 -1.53 28.29
C MET A 336 47.76 -2.83 28.81
N LYS A 337 48.15 -3.26 30.01
CA LYS A 337 47.58 -4.40 30.72
C LYS A 337 46.76 -3.93 31.91
N ASN A 338 45.67 -4.64 32.23
CA ASN A 338 44.89 -4.36 33.42
C ASN A 338 45.70 -4.60 34.68
N HIS A 339 45.76 -3.62 35.58
CA HIS A 339 46.54 -3.66 36.83
C HIS A 339 45.62 -3.70 38.07
N GLY A 340 44.30 -3.93 37.89
CA GLY A 340 43.30 -3.92 38.96
C GLY A 340 42.73 -2.53 39.24
N ASN A 341 41.65 -2.47 40.01
CA ASN A 341 40.97 -1.24 40.42
C ASN A 341 40.83 -0.16 39.35
N LEU A 342 40.41 -0.54 38.13
CA LEU A 342 40.25 0.35 37.00
C LEU A 342 41.55 1.02 36.49
N SER A 343 42.70 0.54 36.87
CA SER A 343 44.02 1.03 36.41
C SER A 343 44.61 0.10 35.33
N PHE A 344 45.43 0.69 34.47
CA PHE A 344 46.17 -0.02 33.42
C PHE A 344 47.65 0.31 33.53
N VAL A 345 48.52 -0.68 33.34
CA VAL A 345 49.97 -0.53 33.32
C VAL A 345 50.54 -0.86 31.94
N CYS A 346 51.42 -0.04 31.45
CA CYS A 346 52.18 -0.34 30.25
C CYS A 346 53.28 -1.39 30.54
N PRO A 347 53.28 -2.51 29.81
CA PRO A 347 54.31 -3.55 30.03
C PRO A 347 55.71 -3.11 29.59
N GLU A 348 55.83 -2.14 28.68
CA GLU A 348 57.12 -1.69 28.15
C GLU A 348 57.74 -0.56 28.97
N CYS A 349 56.97 0.48 29.31
CA CYS A 349 57.55 1.64 29.99
C CYS A 349 57.07 1.83 31.43
N GLY A 350 56.23 0.95 31.96
CA GLY A 350 55.77 1.01 33.34
C GLY A 350 54.75 2.13 33.65
N TYR A 351 54.32 2.93 32.64
CA TYR A 351 53.34 3.98 32.83
C TYR A 351 52.01 3.40 33.30
N ILE A 352 51.42 4.02 34.35
CA ILE A 352 50.13 3.62 34.91
C ILE A 352 49.11 4.74 34.58
N GLN A 353 47.95 4.32 34.10
CA GLN A 353 46.82 5.21 33.81
C GLN A 353 45.61 4.76 34.59
#